data_7bfdc3df74b48871d0071a5d19d43e3a
#
_entry.id   7bfdc3df74b48871d0071a5d19d43e3a
#
_cell.length_a   1.000
_cell.length_b   1.000
_cell.length_c   1.000
_cell.angle_alpha   90.00
_cell.angle_beta   90.00
_cell.angle_gamma   90.00
#
_symmetry.space_group_name_H-M   'P 1'
#
loop_
_entity.id
_entity.type
_entity.pdbx_description
1 polymer ?
#
loop_
_entity_poly.entity_id
_entity_poly.type
_entity_poly.pdbx_seq_one_letter_code
_entity_poly.pdbx_strand_id
1 'polypeptide(L)'
;MGWYAKQLLRPPVKVFVVVAFAALLIACTFSMLELTQEFEITDVLPHDSYVSDYLEASELYSNSTRFTVEVYFRYVNQSDPDMQAQMRNYIDSLDELDYVEAPAGGDLGRFWLTDLSLYLFFTPELLDKPFNERLAAFLSQPFYHKAHNNNIACHADGNIIASRTTVRM
;
A
#
# COMPACT_ATOMS: atom_id res chain seq x y z
N MET A 1 -10.89 -52.93 27.03
CA MET A 1 -10.93 -51.94 25.93
C MET A 1 -11.83 -52.30 24.73
N GLY A 2 -12.51 -53.42 24.68
CA GLY A 2 -13.36 -53.81 23.53
C GLY A 2 -14.76 -53.24 23.43
N TRP A 3 -15.31 -52.64 24.48
CA TRP A 3 -16.69 -52.13 24.50
C TRP A 3 -16.84 -50.85 23.68
N TYR A 4 -15.94 -49.90 23.82
CA TYR A 4 -15.94 -48.66 23.06
C TYR A 4 -15.78 -48.88 21.55
N ALA A 5 -14.92 -49.80 21.15
CA ALA A 5 -14.71 -50.12 19.74
C ALA A 5 -15.98 -50.75 19.10
N LYS A 6 -16.70 -51.57 19.81
CA LYS A 6 -17.97 -52.16 19.34
C LYS A 6 -19.09 -51.13 19.23
N GLN A 7 -19.15 -50.12 20.10
CA GLN A 7 -20.12 -49.02 20.01
C GLN A 7 -19.81 -48.09 18.83
N LEU A 8 -18.54 -47.74 18.65
CA LEU A 8 -18.12 -46.87 17.54
C LEU A 8 -18.34 -47.50 16.15
N LEU A 9 -18.30 -48.85 16.07
CA LEU A 9 -18.48 -49.58 14.83
C LEU A 9 -19.95 -49.73 14.39
N ARG A 10 -20.91 -49.32 15.22
CA ARG A 10 -22.33 -49.35 14.84
C ARG A 10 -22.62 -48.35 13.72
N PRO A 11 -23.37 -48.77 12.66
CA PRO A 11 -23.64 -47.90 11.51
C PRO A 11 -24.17 -46.50 11.88
N PRO A 12 -25.14 -46.32 12.81
CA PRO A 12 -25.67 -45.02 13.15
C PRO A 12 -24.62 -44.11 13.85
N VAL A 13 -23.71 -44.69 14.64
CA VAL A 13 -22.68 -43.95 15.35
C VAL A 13 -21.62 -43.44 14.35
N LYS A 14 -21.27 -44.25 13.35
CA LYS A 14 -20.33 -43.82 12.28
C LYS A 14 -20.89 -42.65 11.51
N VAL A 15 -22.15 -42.68 11.12
CA VAL A 15 -22.81 -41.57 10.40
C VAL A 15 -22.82 -40.31 11.26
N PHE A 16 -23.18 -40.43 12.54
CA PHE A 16 -23.18 -39.31 13.47
C PHE A 16 -21.77 -38.68 13.61
N VAL A 17 -20.74 -39.49 13.77
CA VAL A 17 -19.35 -38.99 13.87
C VAL A 17 -18.92 -38.27 12.60
N VAL A 18 -19.23 -38.83 11.42
CA VAL A 18 -18.88 -38.18 10.14
C VAL A 18 -19.61 -36.85 9.98
N VAL A 19 -20.89 -36.79 10.32
CA VAL A 19 -21.69 -35.57 10.25
C VAL A 19 -21.15 -34.51 11.24
N ALA A 20 -20.81 -34.92 12.47
CA ALA A 20 -20.24 -34.02 13.46
C ALA A 20 -18.88 -33.46 13.02
N PHE A 21 -18.02 -34.28 12.43
CA PHE A 21 -16.74 -33.80 11.87
C PHE A 21 -16.94 -32.87 10.67
N ALA A 22 -17.88 -33.17 9.79
CA ALA A 22 -18.20 -32.31 8.65
C ALA A 22 -18.71 -30.95 9.12
N ALA A 23 -19.63 -30.93 10.11
CA ALA A 23 -20.13 -29.69 10.69
C ALA A 23 -19.01 -28.87 11.36
N LEU A 24 -18.11 -29.52 12.08
CA LEU A 24 -16.97 -28.87 12.71
C LEU A 24 -16.00 -28.31 11.67
N LEU A 25 -15.71 -29.03 10.59
CA LEU A 25 -14.89 -28.51 9.48
C LEU A 25 -15.51 -27.29 8.83
N ILE A 26 -16.82 -27.31 8.60
CA ILE A 26 -17.53 -26.16 8.03
C ILE A 26 -17.42 -24.96 8.98
N ALA A 27 -17.68 -25.15 10.27
CA ALA A 27 -17.59 -24.08 11.26
C ALA A 27 -16.17 -23.50 11.35
N CYS A 28 -15.13 -24.35 11.38
CA CYS A 28 -13.74 -23.89 11.37
C CYS A 28 -13.36 -23.13 10.10
N THR A 29 -13.88 -23.56 8.95
CA THR A 29 -13.61 -22.86 7.67
C THR A 29 -14.24 -21.47 7.67
N PHE A 30 -15.47 -21.32 8.15
CA PHE A 30 -16.11 -20.00 8.29
C PHE A 30 -15.36 -19.11 9.28
N SER A 31 -14.99 -19.62 10.45
CA SER A 31 -14.18 -18.88 11.42
C SER A 31 -12.83 -18.45 10.87
N MET A 32 -12.22 -19.26 10.01
CA MET A 32 -10.94 -18.91 9.37
C MET A 32 -11.10 -17.76 8.34
N LEU A 33 -12.23 -17.68 7.65
CA LEU A 33 -12.51 -16.62 6.68
C LEU A 33 -12.81 -15.27 7.35
N GLU A 34 -13.30 -15.31 8.61
CA GLU A 34 -13.55 -14.09 9.41
C GLU A 34 -12.33 -13.66 10.23
N LEU A 35 -11.23 -14.40 10.19
CA LEU A 35 -10.02 -14.09 10.94
C LEU A 35 -9.30 -12.91 10.27
N THR A 36 -9.55 -11.72 10.74
CA THR A 36 -8.73 -10.54 10.41
C THR A 36 -7.49 -10.55 11.30
N GLN A 37 -6.34 -10.57 10.68
CA GLN A 37 -5.07 -10.55 11.39
C GLN A 37 -4.68 -9.08 11.61
N GLU A 38 -5.13 -8.48 12.69
CA GLU A 38 -4.65 -7.18 13.17
C GLU A 38 -3.37 -7.42 13.98
N PHE A 39 -2.23 -7.16 13.38
CA PHE A 39 -0.94 -7.25 14.03
C PHE A 39 -0.52 -5.85 14.43
N GLU A 40 -0.59 -5.54 15.71
CA GLU A 40 -0.01 -4.33 16.27
C GLU A 40 1.40 -4.61 16.78
N ILE A 41 2.34 -3.71 16.52
CA ILE A 41 3.73 -3.81 17.02
C ILE A 41 3.74 -3.87 18.55
N THR A 42 2.76 -3.25 19.19
CA THR A 42 2.54 -3.25 20.65
C THR A 42 2.26 -4.64 21.21
N ASP A 43 1.68 -5.56 20.41
CA ASP A 43 1.38 -6.93 20.87
C ASP A 43 2.63 -7.78 21.10
N VAL A 44 3.76 -7.42 20.47
CA VAL A 44 5.03 -8.15 20.58
C VAL A 44 5.93 -7.56 21.64
N LEU A 45 5.63 -6.35 22.09
CA LEU A 45 6.45 -5.66 23.08
C LEU A 45 5.98 -6.01 24.50
N PRO A 46 6.90 -6.20 25.47
CA PRO A 46 6.52 -6.30 26.86
C PRO A 46 5.79 -5.03 27.30
N HIS A 47 4.62 -5.18 27.94
CA HIS A 47 3.79 -4.04 28.36
C HIS A 47 4.51 -3.06 29.31
N ASP A 48 5.52 -3.53 30.03
CA ASP A 48 6.33 -2.72 30.96
C ASP A 48 7.61 -2.17 30.31
N SER A 49 7.69 -2.13 28.97
CA SER A 49 8.89 -1.66 28.30
C SER A 49 8.82 -0.16 28.01
N TYR A 50 9.95 0.53 28.14
CA TYR A 50 10.11 1.93 27.70
C TYR A 50 9.64 2.16 26.26
N VAL A 51 9.77 1.15 25.41
CA VAL A 51 9.34 1.23 24.01
C VAL A 51 7.82 1.29 23.88
N SER A 52 7.08 0.57 24.74
CA SER A 52 5.62 0.62 24.80
C SER A 52 5.14 2.02 25.22
N ASP A 53 5.73 2.58 26.29
CA ASP A 53 5.41 3.94 26.76
C ASP A 53 5.74 5.00 25.70
N TYR A 54 6.86 4.82 24.98
CA TYR A 54 7.25 5.73 23.91
C TYR A 54 6.28 5.68 22.72
N LEU A 55 5.83 4.48 22.31
CA LEU A 55 4.87 4.32 21.21
C LEU A 55 3.54 4.95 21.58
N GLU A 56 3.01 4.70 22.78
CA GLU A 56 1.76 5.30 23.27
C GLU A 56 1.88 6.83 23.34
N ALA A 57 2.97 7.36 23.87
CA ALA A 57 3.22 8.80 23.89
C ALA A 57 3.38 9.38 22.47
N SER A 58 4.06 8.66 21.57
CA SER A 58 4.24 9.07 20.19
C SER A 58 2.91 9.11 19.44
N GLU A 59 2.04 8.14 19.65
CA GLU A 59 0.70 8.10 19.07
C GLU A 59 -0.17 9.26 19.59
N LEU A 60 -0.13 9.51 20.90
CA LEU A 60 -0.93 10.56 21.53
C LEU A 60 -0.47 11.98 21.17
N TYR A 61 0.84 12.23 21.12
CA TYR A 61 1.38 13.60 20.99
C TYR A 61 1.93 13.94 19.62
N SER A 62 2.37 12.96 18.83
CA SER A 62 3.07 13.22 17.58
C SER A 62 2.23 12.90 16.35
N ASN A 63 1.16 12.12 16.46
CA ASN A 63 0.39 11.61 15.33
C ASN A 63 1.30 11.00 14.21
N SER A 64 2.55 10.67 14.58
CA SER A 64 3.65 10.37 13.66
C SER A 64 3.98 8.89 13.56
N THR A 65 3.24 8.03 14.24
CA THR A 65 3.35 6.56 14.11
C THR A 65 2.72 6.03 12.83
N ARG A 66 2.36 6.93 11.92
CA ARG A 66 1.81 6.58 10.63
C ARG A 66 2.89 5.97 9.75
N PHE A 67 2.60 4.77 9.30
CA PHE A 67 3.50 4.08 8.38
C PHE A 67 3.50 4.79 7.02
N THR A 68 4.69 5.04 6.54
CA THR A 68 4.89 5.58 5.20
C THR A 68 5.19 4.43 4.26
N VAL A 69 4.33 4.22 3.29
CA VAL A 69 4.52 3.19 2.27
C VAL A 69 5.03 3.82 0.99
N GLU A 70 6.11 3.28 0.46
CA GLU A 70 6.66 3.72 -0.82
C GLU A 70 6.15 2.83 -1.94
N VAL A 71 5.49 3.41 -2.92
CA VAL A 71 5.03 2.75 -4.14
C VAL A 71 6.03 2.98 -5.26
N TYR A 72 6.56 1.90 -5.83
CA TYR A 72 7.54 1.95 -6.90
C TYR A 72 6.94 1.49 -8.23
N PHE A 73 7.07 2.33 -9.25
CA PHE A 73 6.76 1.99 -10.64
C PHE A 73 8.05 1.64 -11.36
N ARG A 74 8.21 0.35 -11.73
CA ARG A 74 9.38 -0.19 -12.40
C ARG A 74 8.97 -1.02 -13.61
N TYR A 75 9.85 -1.14 -14.58
CA TYR A 75 9.67 -1.99 -15.77
C TYR A 75 8.46 -1.63 -16.64
N VAL A 76 8.01 -0.38 -16.55
CA VAL A 76 6.92 0.16 -17.33
C VAL A 76 7.39 1.38 -18.12
N ASN A 77 6.84 1.58 -19.32
CA ASN A 77 7.14 2.77 -20.11
C ASN A 77 6.36 3.98 -19.58
N GLN A 78 6.96 4.70 -18.65
CA GLN A 78 6.35 5.86 -17.99
C GLN A 78 6.22 7.09 -18.90
N SER A 79 6.77 7.04 -20.11
CA SER A 79 6.59 8.10 -21.13
C SER A 79 5.30 7.94 -21.91
N ASP A 80 4.67 6.76 -21.87
CA ASP A 80 3.43 6.45 -22.55
C ASP A 80 2.21 7.08 -21.81
N PRO A 81 1.37 7.86 -22.51
CA PRO A 81 0.18 8.48 -21.90
C PRO A 81 -0.80 7.48 -21.29
N ASP A 82 -0.99 6.32 -21.90
CA ASP A 82 -1.90 5.29 -21.39
C ASP A 82 -1.36 4.69 -20.06
N MET A 83 -0.06 4.46 -19.99
CA MET A 83 0.59 4.02 -18.76
C MET A 83 0.52 5.09 -17.68
N GLN A 84 0.70 6.35 -18.02
CA GLN A 84 0.56 7.48 -17.09
C GLN A 84 -0.86 7.57 -16.52
N ALA A 85 -1.87 7.33 -17.34
CA ALA A 85 -3.26 7.29 -16.87
C ALA A 85 -3.50 6.13 -15.88
N GLN A 86 -2.95 4.93 -16.19
CA GLN A 86 -3.04 3.78 -15.29
C GLN A 86 -2.32 4.04 -13.95
N MET A 87 -1.14 4.67 -13.97
CA MET A 87 -0.41 5.02 -12.76
C MET A 87 -1.20 6.02 -11.89
N ARG A 88 -1.85 7.02 -12.50
CA ARG A 88 -2.72 7.96 -11.75
C ARG A 88 -3.91 7.24 -11.14
N ASN A 89 -4.64 6.47 -11.94
CA ASN A 89 -5.80 5.72 -11.45
C ASN A 89 -5.43 4.78 -10.29
N TYR A 90 -4.23 4.19 -10.33
CA TYR A 90 -3.74 3.37 -9.24
C TYR A 90 -3.53 4.19 -7.96
N ILE A 91 -2.87 5.35 -8.05
CA ILE A 91 -2.67 6.23 -6.88
C ILE A 91 -4.00 6.76 -6.36
N ASP A 92 -4.90 7.21 -7.25
CA ASP A 92 -6.22 7.69 -6.87
C ASP A 92 -7.04 6.59 -6.17
N SER A 93 -6.89 5.33 -6.59
CA SER A 93 -7.53 4.19 -5.92
C SER A 93 -6.99 3.90 -4.52
N LEU A 94 -5.73 4.25 -4.25
CA LEU A 94 -5.17 4.16 -2.90
C LEU A 94 -5.72 5.26 -1.99
N ASP A 95 -5.94 6.46 -2.52
CA ASP A 95 -6.51 7.59 -1.77
C ASP A 95 -7.98 7.36 -1.37
N GLU A 96 -8.68 6.41 -2.03
CA GLU A 96 -10.05 6.00 -1.67
C GLU A 96 -10.11 5.05 -0.46
N LEU A 97 -8.97 4.53 0.01
CA LEU A 97 -8.93 3.60 1.13
C LEU A 97 -9.01 4.35 2.46
N ASP A 98 -9.89 3.92 3.35
CA ASP A 98 -10.17 4.58 4.64
C ASP A 98 -8.94 4.73 5.56
N TYR A 99 -7.92 3.89 5.36
CA TYR A 99 -6.69 3.89 6.14
C TYR A 99 -5.53 4.66 5.48
N VAL A 100 -5.78 5.25 4.30
CA VAL A 100 -4.82 6.11 3.61
C VAL A 100 -5.16 7.57 3.87
N GLU A 101 -4.19 8.30 4.39
CA GLU A 101 -4.37 9.73 4.55
C GLU A 101 -4.20 10.47 3.23
N ALA A 102 -5.20 11.26 2.91
CA ALA A 102 -5.04 12.25 1.85
C ALA A 102 -3.83 13.15 2.17
N PRO A 103 -2.92 13.40 1.21
CA PRO A 103 -1.76 14.23 1.44
C PRO A 103 -2.22 15.60 1.95
N ALA A 104 -1.89 15.91 3.21
CA ALA A 104 -2.18 17.20 3.80
C ALA A 104 -1.53 18.28 2.92
N GLY A 105 -2.33 19.23 2.45
CA GLY A 105 -1.95 20.17 1.41
C GLY A 105 -0.62 20.85 1.69
N GLY A 106 0.36 20.59 0.83
CA GLY A 106 1.67 21.23 0.83
C GLY A 106 2.86 20.31 1.13
N ASP A 107 2.66 19.06 1.49
CA ASP A 107 3.75 18.17 1.85
C ASP A 107 4.30 17.39 0.64
N LEU A 108 5.58 17.05 0.73
CA LEU A 108 6.47 16.45 -0.27
C LEU A 108 6.05 15.04 -0.78
N GLY A 109 4.82 14.61 -0.51
CA GLY A 109 4.27 13.32 -0.92
C GLY A 109 3.44 13.33 -2.20
N ARG A 110 3.36 14.47 -2.90
CA ARG A 110 2.60 14.55 -4.15
C ARG A 110 3.20 13.66 -5.23
N PHE A 111 2.33 12.98 -5.95
CA PHE A 111 2.74 12.18 -7.08
C PHE A 111 3.32 13.07 -8.20
N TRP A 112 4.55 12.80 -8.61
CA TRP A 112 5.29 13.64 -9.56
C TRP A 112 4.54 13.87 -10.88
N LEU A 113 3.72 12.90 -11.31
CA LEU A 113 2.97 12.96 -12.55
C LEU A 113 1.82 13.99 -12.46
N THR A 114 1.23 14.14 -11.28
CA THR A 114 0.21 15.17 -11.01
C THR A 114 0.84 16.56 -11.05
N ASP A 115 1.99 16.72 -10.44
CA ASP A 115 2.73 18.00 -10.45
C ASP A 115 3.28 18.32 -11.84
N LEU A 116 3.72 17.33 -12.63
CA LEU A 116 4.09 17.51 -14.03
C LEU A 116 2.90 18.00 -14.86
N SER A 117 1.71 17.44 -14.64
CA SER A 117 0.50 17.83 -15.34
C SER A 117 0.12 19.28 -15.01
N LEU A 118 0.22 19.64 -13.73
CA LEU A 118 -0.02 21.03 -13.27
C LEU A 118 1.01 21.99 -13.87
N TYR A 119 2.29 21.62 -13.90
CA TYR A 119 3.35 22.43 -14.52
C TYR A 119 3.08 22.66 -16.01
N LEU A 120 2.71 21.62 -16.75
CA LEU A 120 2.39 21.71 -18.19
C LEU A 120 1.14 22.54 -18.45
N PHE A 121 0.17 22.56 -17.53
CA PHE A 121 -1.00 23.43 -17.62
C PHE A 121 -0.60 24.91 -17.62
N PHE A 122 0.40 25.30 -16.81
CA PHE A 122 0.92 26.68 -16.77
C PHE A 122 1.97 26.98 -17.83
N THR A 123 2.51 25.96 -18.52
CA THR A 123 3.51 26.11 -19.58
C THR A 123 3.10 25.39 -20.85
N PRO A 124 2.05 25.87 -21.55
CA PRO A 124 1.49 25.18 -22.72
C PRO A 124 2.48 25.05 -23.87
N GLU A 125 3.51 25.89 -23.94
CA GLU A 125 4.56 25.85 -24.95
C GLU A 125 5.37 24.54 -24.94
N LEU A 126 5.33 23.80 -23.83
CA LEU A 126 6.03 22.51 -23.69
C LEU A 126 5.18 21.32 -24.12
N LEU A 127 3.88 21.49 -24.38
CA LEU A 127 2.99 20.37 -24.73
C LEU A 127 3.38 19.70 -26.05
N ASP A 128 3.89 20.49 -27.01
CA ASP A 128 4.33 19.99 -28.32
C ASP A 128 5.70 19.32 -28.32
N LYS A 129 6.41 19.39 -27.17
CA LYS A 129 7.74 18.82 -27.03
C LYS A 129 7.68 17.33 -26.64
N PRO A 130 8.73 16.54 -26.98
CA PRO A 130 8.84 15.16 -26.54
C PRO A 130 8.85 15.06 -25.01
N PHE A 131 8.39 13.94 -24.50
CA PHE A 131 8.23 13.72 -23.06
C PHE A 131 9.52 14.00 -22.26
N ASN A 132 10.66 13.57 -22.77
CA ASN A 132 11.95 13.76 -22.10
C ASN A 132 12.32 15.23 -21.92
N GLU A 133 12.00 16.08 -22.91
CA GLU A 133 12.22 17.53 -22.81
C GLU A 133 11.28 18.19 -21.80
N ARG A 134 10.01 17.75 -21.76
CA ARG A 134 9.03 18.20 -20.78
C ARG A 134 9.47 17.86 -19.37
N LEU A 135 9.92 16.62 -19.16
CA LEU A 135 10.42 16.15 -17.87
C LEU A 135 11.69 16.90 -17.44
N ALA A 136 12.63 17.10 -18.36
CA ALA A 136 13.85 17.86 -18.09
C ALA A 136 13.54 19.32 -17.71
N ALA A 137 12.62 19.99 -18.42
CA ALA A 137 12.17 21.33 -18.10
C ALA A 137 11.51 21.39 -16.71
N PHE A 138 10.67 20.42 -16.39
CA PHE A 138 10.02 20.30 -15.08
C PHE A 138 11.05 20.13 -13.94
N LEU A 139 11.99 19.21 -14.10
CA LEU A 139 13.03 18.95 -13.10
C LEU A 139 14.10 20.04 -13.05
N SER A 140 14.20 20.93 -14.03
CA SER A 140 15.08 22.11 -13.99
C SER A 140 14.58 23.20 -13.05
N GLN A 141 13.29 23.19 -12.71
CA GLN A 141 12.70 24.16 -11.79
C GLN A 141 13.12 23.84 -10.34
N PRO A 142 13.71 24.79 -9.58
CA PRO A 142 14.23 24.52 -8.23
C PRO A 142 13.22 23.89 -7.27
N PHE A 143 11.96 24.29 -7.38
CA PHE A 143 10.87 23.79 -6.55
C PHE A 143 10.61 22.29 -6.82
N TYR A 144 10.40 21.90 -8.08
CA TYR A 144 10.11 20.54 -8.47
C TYR A 144 11.33 19.63 -8.38
N HIS A 145 12.51 20.17 -8.66
CA HIS A 145 13.77 19.46 -8.45
C HIS A 145 13.92 19.01 -6.99
N LYS A 146 13.71 19.93 -6.04
CA LYS A 146 13.80 19.60 -4.61
C LYS A 146 12.77 18.54 -4.19
N ALA A 147 11.58 18.59 -4.75
CA ALA A 147 10.49 17.68 -4.40
C ALA A 147 10.64 16.28 -5.03
N HIS A 148 11.09 16.21 -6.29
CA HIS A 148 10.95 14.99 -7.10
C HIS A 148 12.26 14.39 -7.62
N ASN A 149 13.41 15.07 -7.50
CA ASN A 149 14.68 14.56 -8.01
C ASN A 149 15.05 13.19 -7.44
N ASN A 150 14.72 12.93 -6.19
CA ASN A 150 14.96 11.64 -5.54
C ASN A 150 13.85 10.60 -5.80
N ASN A 151 12.77 11.01 -6.43
CA ASN A 151 11.60 10.17 -6.68
C ASN A 151 11.55 9.62 -8.11
N ILE A 152 12.39 10.13 -9.00
CA ILE A 152 12.45 9.77 -10.41
C ILE A 152 13.88 9.39 -10.76
N ALA A 153 14.09 8.15 -11.16
CA ALA A 153 15.38 7.66 -11.66
C ALA A 153 15.35 7.63 -13.19
N CYS A 154 16.22 8.40 -13.83
CA CYS A 154 16.34 8.47 -15.28
C CYS A 154 17.65 7.86 -15.78
N HIS A 155 17.63 7.33 -16.99
CA HIS A 155 18.80 7.03 -17.79
C HIS A 155 19.50 8.31 -18.28
N ALA A 156 20.72 8.18 -18.77
CA ALA A 156 21.46 9.30 -19.37
C ALA A 156 20.77 9.90 -20.63
N ASP A 157 19.92 9.13 -21.28
CA ASP A 157 19.10 9.53 -22.42
C ASP A 157 17.79 10.24 -22.02
N GLY A 158 17.55 10.42 -20.71
CA GLY A 158 16.36 11.08 -20.16
C GLY A 158 15.12 10.17 -20.02
N ASN A 159 15.23 8.89 -20.34
CA ASN A 159 14.14 7.95 -20.16
C ASN A 159 14.01 7.54 -18.67
N ILE A 160 12.78 7.47 -18.15
CA ILE A 160 12.55 7.05 -16.77
C ILE A 160 12.72 5.54 -16.63
N ILE A 161 13.61 5.12 -15.73
CA ILE A 161 13.83 3.72 -15.35
C ILE A 161 12.82 3.29 -14.28
N ALA A 162 12.64 4.14 -13.29
CA ALA A 162 11.77 3.89 -12.15
C ALA A 162 11.32 5.21 -11.56
N SER A 163 10.14 5.22 -10.99
CA SER A 163 9.70 6.32 -10.13
C SER A 163 9.07 5.78 -8.86
N ARG A 164 9.03 6.63 -7.84
CA ARG A 164 8.37 6.29 -6.57
C ARG A 164 7.44 7.41 -6.13
N THR A 165 6.48 7.05 -5.35
CA THR A 165 5.66 7.97 -4.57
C THR A 165 5.47 7.43 -3.17
N THR A 166 5.16 8.30 -2.25
CA THR A 166 5.00 7.97 -0.84
C THR A 166 3.53 8.14 -0.45
N VAL A 167 2.96 7.13 0.14
CA VAL A 167 1.59 7.12 0.66
C VAL A 167 1.67 6.98 2.18
N ARG A 168 0.88 7.75 2.90
CA ARG A 168 0.77 7.68 4.38
C ARG A 168 -0.43 6.83 4.74
N MET A 169 -0.23 5.88 5.67
CA MET A 169 -1.26 5.01 6.22
C MET A 169 -1.40 5.24 7.72
#